data_74e475373a8157a4c5660832dc1ac485
#
_entry.id   74e475373a8157a4c5660832dc1ac485
#
_cell.length_a   1.000
_cell.length_b   1.000
_cell.length_c   1.000
_cell.angle_alpha   90.00
_cell.angle_beta   90.00
_cell.angle_gamma   90.00
#
_symmetry.space_group_name_H-M   'P 1'
#
loop_
_entity.id
_entity.type
_entity.pdbx_description
1 polymer ?
#
loop_
_entity_poly.entity_id
_entity_poly.type
_entity_poly.pdbx_seq_one_letter_code
_entity_poly.pdbx_strand_id
1 'polypeptide(L)'
;MHLKLRLLAMAVLVAASCAPHTDVTIREYFDDVGITGQVKAAIAGEGVLSYLSISVETFRGIVLLSGFVDSEQQKLRAIEVTRGVPGVRDVRHLLVVKYLEKP
;
A
#
# COMPACT_ATOMS: atom_id res chain seq x y z
N MET A 1 11.48 49.76 10.71
CA MET A 1 11.48 49.06 9.40
C MET A 1 12.41 47.87 9.37
N HIS A 2 13.64 47.98 9.82
CA HIS A 2 14.60 46.87 9.80
C HIS A 2 14.22 45.71 10.73
N LEU A 3 13.51 45.97 11.81
CA LEU A 3 13.07 44.94 12.76
C LEU A 3 12.03 44.01 12.17
N LYS A 4 11.11 44.51 11.36
CA LYS A 4 10.07 43.72 10.69
C LYS A 4 10.66 42.79 9.65
N LEU A 5 11.68 43.19 8.92
CA LEU A 5 12.40 42.39 7.94
C LEU A 5 13.17 41.24 8.59
N ARG A 6 13.78 41.50 9.74
CA ARG A 6 14.51 40.46 10.50
C ARG A 6 13.57 39.40 11.07
N LEU A 7 12.40 39.78 11.53
CA LEU A 7 11.38 38.89 12.04
C LEU A 7 10.80 37.98 10.93
N LEU A 8 10.60 38.54 9.74
CA LEU A 8 10.14 37.78 8.57
C LEU A 8 11.18 36.75 8.10
N ALA A 9 12.47 37.13 8.12
CA ALA A 9 13.55 36.22 7.76
C ALA A 9 13.68 35.06 8.74
N MET A 10 13.49 35.29 10.03
CA MET A 10 13.50 34.22 11.05
C MET A 10 12.32 33.30 10.92
N ALA A 11 11.13 33.78 10.56
CA ALA A 11 9.94 32.95 10.34
C ALA A 11 10.13 32.01 9.17
N VAL A 12 10.76 32.46 8.10
CA VAL A 12 11.07 31.61 6.93
C VAL A 12 12.07 30.52 7.28
N LEU A 13 13.09 30.83 8.08
CA LEU A 13 14.07 29.84 8.54
C LEU A 13 13.45 28.73 9.41
N VAL A 14 12.53 29.12 10.30
CA VAL A 14 11.82 28.16 11.16
C VAL A 14 10.93 27.22 10.32
N ALA A 15 10.25 27.74 9.29
CA ALA A 15 9.44 26.92 8.38
C ALA A 15 10.29 25.94 7.60
N ALA A 16 11.49 26.32 7.16
CA ALA A 16 12.41 25.44 6.44
C ALA A 16 12.97 24.33 7.33
N SER A 17 13.18 24.57 8.64
CA SER A 17 13.71 23.58 9.57
C SER A 17 12.67 22.54 10.01
N CYS A 18 11.39 22.76 9.72
CA CYS A 18 10.30 21.83 10.05
C CYS A 18 10.01 20.82 8.93
N ALA A 19 10.81 20.78 7.87
CA ALA A 19 10.64 19.79 6.80
C ALA A 19 10.86 18.38 7.35
N PRO A 20 9.90 17.44 7.14
CA PRO A 20 10.05 16.10 7.67
C PRO A 20 11.17 15.33 6.96
N HIS A 21 12.04 14.73 7.76
CA HIS A 21 13.05 13.80 7.29
C HIS A 21 12.48 12.39 7.34
N THR A 22 11.74 11.98 6.33
CA THR A 22 11.20 10.63 6.20
C THR A 22 11.75 10.02 4.92
N ASP A 23 12.01 8.70 4.94
CA ASP A 23 12.45 7.96 3.77
C ASP A 23 11.33 7.82 2.73
N VAL A 24 10.08 8.04 3.13
CA VAL A 24 8.89 8.01 2.27
C VAL A 24 8.36 9.42 2.11
N THR A 25 8.21 9.88 0.88
CA THR A 25 7.60 11.19 0.61
C THR A 25 6.09 11.13 0.84
N ILE A 26 5.47 12.29 1.08
CA ILE A 26 4.01 12.38 1.21
C ILE A 26 3.33 11.84 -0.04
N ARG A 27 3.87 12.11 -1.22
CA ARG A 27 3.34 11.61 -2.49
C ARG A 27 3.37 10.08 -2.56
N GLU A 28 4.49 9.47 -2.18
CA GLU A 28 4.62 8.00 -2.14
C GLU A 28 3.61 7.39 -1.16
N TYR A 29 3.42 8.02 -0.01
CA TYR A 29 2.42 7.57 0.96
C TYR A 29 1.01 7.59 0.38
N PHE A 30 0.60 8.68 -0.28
CA PHE A 30 -0.73 8.76 -0.90
C PHE A 30 -0.88 7.80 -2.06
N ASP A 31 0.18 7.58 -2.85
CA ASP A 31 0.18 6.58 -3.91
C ASP A 31 -0.04 5.18 -3.32
N ASP A 32 0.63 4.84 -2.22
CA ASP A 32 0.49 3.55 -1.54
C ASP A 32 -0.93 3.36 -0.99
N VAL A 33 -1.54 4.39 -0.40
CA VAL A 33 -2.92 4.35 0.09
C VAL A 33 -3.88 4.09 -1.07
N GLY A 34 -3.67 4.75 -2.20
CA GLY A 34 -4.47 4.56 -3.42
C GLY A 34 -4.35 3.15 -3.97
N ILE A 35 -3.13 2.61 -4.03
CA ILE A 35 -2.88 1.25 -4.47
C ILE A 35 -3.57 0.24 -3.55
N THR A 36 -3.45 0.40 -2.24
CA THR A 36 -4.12 -0.47 -1.26
C THR A 36 -5.62 -0.51 -1.50
N GLY A 37 -6.26 0.64 -1.69
CA GLY A 37 -7.69 0.73 -1.96
C GLY A 37 -8.09 0.04 -3.27
N GLN A 38 -7.30 0.22 -4.32
CA GLN A 38 -7.56 -0.41 -5.61
C GLN A 38 -7.35 -1.94 -5.56
N VAL A 39 -6.34 -2.41 -4.84
CA VAL A 39 -6.12 -3.85 -4.65
C VAL A 39 -7.27 -4.48 -3.89
N LYS A 40 -7.71 -3.84 -2.81
CA LYS A 40 -8.87 -4.34 -2.04
C LYS A 40 -10.13 -4.41 -2.91
N ALA A 41 -10.37 -3.40 -3.73
CA ALA A 41 -11.51 -3.37 -4.65
C ALA A 41 -11.39 -4.47 -5.71
N ALA A 42 -10.20 -4.70 -6.25
CA ALA A 42 -9.96 -5.74 -7.25
C ALA A 42 -10.22 -7.14 -6.67
N ILE A 43 -9.74 -7.39 -5.46
CA ILE A 43 -9.97 -8.67 -4.76
C ILE A 43 -11.47 -8.85 -4.46
N ALA A 44 -12.14 -7.81 -3.97
CA ALA A 44 -13.58 -7.86 -3.68
C ALA A 44 -14.42 -8.09 -4.94
N GLY A 45 -13.95 -7.64 -6.10
CA GLY A 45 -14.62 -7.85 -7.38
C GLY A 45 -14.46 -9.26 -7.97
N GLU A 46 -13.55 -10.06 -7.44
CA GLU A 46 -13.36 -11.45 -7.88
C GLU A 46 -14.27 -12.38 -7.07
N GLY A 47 -15.22 -13.03 -7.73
CA GLY A 47 -16.22 -13.87 -7.05
C GLY A 47 -15.63 -14.95 -6.18
N VAL A 48 -14.50 -15.55 -6.60
CA VAL A 48 -13.84 -16.62 -5.85
C VAL A 48 -13.02 -16.10 -4.67
N LEU A 49 -12.81 -14.79 -4.58
CA LEU A 49 -12.01 -14.15 -3.53
C LEU A 49 -12.84 -13.25 -2.61
N SER A 50 -14.05 -12.89 -3.02
CA SER A 50 -14.84 -11.83 -2.39
C SER A 50 -15.22 -12.11 -0.94
N TYR A 51 -15.31 -13.37 -0.54
CA TYR A 51 -15.63 -13.77 0.83
C TYR A 51 -14.40 -13.97 1.73
N LEU A 52 -13.21 -13.87 1.16
CA LEU A 52 -11.96 -14.10 1.91
C LEU A 52 -11.54 -12.83 2.64
N SER A 53 -10.95 -13.02 3.83
CA SER A 53 -10.35 -11.92 4.59
C SER A 53 -8.87 -11.84 4.24
N ILE A 54 -8.54 -11.11 3.19
CA ILE A 54 -7.17 -10.88 2.76
C ILE A 54 -6.75 -9.48 3.19
N SER A 55 -5.68 -9.40 3.97
CA SER A 55 -5.07 -8.13 4.36
C SER A 55 -4.16 -7.62 3.26
N VAL A 56 -4.24 -6.33 2.99
CA VAL A 56 -3.46 -5.67 1.95
C VAL A 56 -2.68 -4.52 2.56
N GLU A 57 -1.36 -4.54 2.41
CA GLU A 57 -0.49 -3.45 2.82
C GLU A 57 0.40 -3.07 1.65
N THR A 58 0.64 -1.78 1.48
CA THR A 58 1.47 -1.27 0.39
C THR A 58 2.55 -0.35 0.92
N PHE A 59 3.77 -0.58 0.49
CA PHE A 59 4.92 0.26 0.79
C PHE A 59 5.75 0.47 -0.48
N ARG A 60 5.82 1.72 -0.95
CA ARG A 60 6.55 2.10 -2.16
C ARG A 60 6.19 1.27 -3.39
N GLY A 61 4.89 0.97 -3.54
CA GLY A 61 4.39 0.19 -4.65
C GLY A 61 4.54 -1.32 -4.49
N ILE A 62 5.17 -1.79 -3.42
CA ILE A 62 5.26 -3.22 -3.10
C ILE A 62 4.04 -3.57 -2.24
N VAL A 63 3.24 -4.50 -2.72
CA VAL A 63 2.01 -4.94 -2.05
C VAL A 63 2.28 -6.24 -1.32
N LEU A 64 1.94 -6.27 -0.03
CA LEU A 64 1.95 -7.47 0.78
C LEU A 64 0.51 -7.94 0.99
N LEU A 65 0.23 -9.15 0.55
CA LEU A 65 -1.03 -9.85 0.81
C LEU A 65 -0.82 -10.86 1.93
N SER A 66 -1.73 -10.89 2.91
CA SER A 66 -1.66 -11.89 3.97
C SER A 66 -3.05 -12.38 4.35
N GLY A 67 -3.11 -13.56 4.92
CA GLY A 67 -4.36 -14.17 5.34
C GLY A 67 -4.48 -15.62 4.89
N PHE A 68 -5.70 -16.14 5.02
CA PHE A 68 -6.02 -17.53 4.66
C PHE A 68 -6.86 -17.59 3.41
N VAL A 69 -6.52 -18.51 2.53
CA VAL A 69 -7.30 -18.85 1.34
C VAL A 69 -7.67 -20.33 1.40
N ASP A 70 -8.66 -20.73 0.62
CA ASP A 70 -9.15 -22.12 0.65
C ASP A 70 -8.40 -23.05 -0.30
N SER A 71 -7.80 -22.49 -1.35
CA SER A 71 -7.11 -23.27 -2.37
C SER A 71 -5.90 -22.56 -2.93
N GLU A 72 -5.02 -23.33 -3.58
CA GLU A 72 -3.89 -22.81 -4.32
C GLU A 72 -4.34 -21.90 -5.46
N GLN A 73 -5.45 -22.23 -6.12
CA GLN A 73 -6.01 -21.39 -7.20
C GLN A 73 -6.41 -20.02 -6.69
N GLN A 74 -7.03 -19.94 -5.52
CA GLN A 74 -7.38 -18.65 -4.91
C GLN A 74 -6.13 -17.84 -4.57
N LYS A 75 -5.10 -18.50 -4.05
CA LYS A 75 -3.83 -17.82 -3.75
C LYS A 75 -3.23 -17.21 -5.02
N LEU A 76 -3.12 -18.01 -6.08
CA LEU A 76 -2.55 -17.53 -7.34
C LEU A 76 -3.41 -16.43 -7.97
N ARG A 77 -4.73 -16.55 -7.88
CA ARG A 77 -5.64 -15.53 -8.41
C ARG A 77 -5.51 -14.20 -7.66
N ALA A 78 -5.39 -14.25 -6.34
CA ALA A 78 -5.19 -13.02 -5.53
C ALA A 78 -3.91 -12.30 -5.94
N ILE A 79 -2.83 -13.05 -6.16
CA ILE A 79 -1.56 -12.48 -6.62
C ILE A 79 -1.71 -11.88 -8.03
N GLU A 80 -2.38 -12.60 -8.93
CA GLU A 80 -2.58 -12.16 -10.31
C GLU A 80 -3.37 -10.85 -10.39
N VAL A 81 -4.51 -10.76 -9.71
CA VAL A 81 -5.33 -9.53 -9.76
C VAL A 81 -4.62 -8.36 -9.12
N THR A 82 -3.81 -8.61 -8.10
CA THR A 82 -3.02 -7.57 -7.45
C THR A 82 -1.95 -7.03 -8.40
N ARG A 83 -1.27 -7.88 -9.14
CA ARG A 83 -0.28 -7.46 -10.13
C ARG A 83 -0.86 -6.58 -11.23
N GLY A 84 -2.13 -6.75 -11.53
CA GLY A 84 -2.82 -5.97 -12.55
C GLY A 84 -3.22 -4.56 -12.12
N VAL A 85 -3.08 -4.21 -10.86
CA VAL A 85 -3.45 -2.88 -10.36
C VAL A 85 -2.37 -1.88 -10.76
N PRO A 86 -2.74 -0.73 -11.37
CA PRO A 86 -1.77 0.29 -11.75
C PRO A 86 -0.97 0.79 -10.54
N GLY A 87 0.32 0.94 -10.72
CA GLY A 87 1.24 1.41 -9.68
C GLY A 87 1.88 0.30 -8.84
N VAL A 88 1.37 -0.93 -8.92
CA VAL A 88 1.97 -2.08 -8.23
C VAL A 88 3.29 -2.44 -8.89
N ARG A 89 4.36 -2.38 -8.11
CA ARG A 89 5.72 -2.68 -8.59
C ARG A 89 6.12 -4.12 -8.34
N ASP A 90 5.65 -4.69 -7.22
CA ASP A 90 5.89 -6.08 -6.86
C ASP A 90 4.81 -6.55 -5.90
N VAL A 91 4.60 -7.85 -5.84
CA VAL A 91 3.63 -8.47 -4.92
C VAL A 91 4.37 -9.51 -4.08
N ARG A 92 4.23 -9.36 -2.77
CA ARG A 92 4.69 -10.32 -1.79
C ARG A 92 3.47 -10.92 -1.10
N HIS A 93 3.57 -12.14 -0.64
CA HIS A 93 2.42 -12.74 0.03
C HIS A 93 2.83 -13.64 1.19
N LEU A 94 1.95 -13.67 2.18
CA LEU A 94 1.92 -14.61 3.28
C LEU A 94 0.52 -15.24 3.30
N LEU A 95 0.11 -15.79 2.16
CA LEU A 95 -1.20 -16.44 2.00
C LEU A 95 -1.05 -17.91 2.32
N VAL A 96 -1.87 -18.36 3.28
CA VAL A 96 -1.85 -19.75 3.76
C VAL A 96 -3.07 -20.46 3.23
N VAL A 97 -2.87 -21.60 2.58
CA VAL A 97 -3.96 -22.44 2.08
C VAL A 97 -4.52 -23.27 3.23
N LYS A 98 -5.80 -23.03 3.57
CA LYS A 98 -6.47 -23.70 4.70
C LYS A 98 -6.71 -25.17 4.43
N TYR A 99 -7.09 -25.50 3.21
CA TYR A 99 -7.46 -26.85 2.83
C TYR A 99 -6.43 -27.40 1.87
N LEU A 100 -5.53 -28.23 2.39
CA LEU A 100 -4.57 -28.93 1.56
C LEU A 100 -5.31 -30.08 0.87
N GLU A 101 -5.13 -30.18 -0.45
CA GLU A 101 -5.67 -31.34 -1.17
C GLU A 101 -4.97 -32.59 -0.67
N LYS A 102 -5.76 -33.61 -0.36
CA LYS A 102 -5.21 -34.90 -0.01
C LYS A 102 -4.58 -35.54 -1.24
N PRO A 103 -3.41 -36.14 -1.11
CA PRO A 103 -2.77 -36.84 -2.21
C PRO A 103 -3.62 -38.01 -2.72
#